data_28234becc3c44ae1e5b9f3337c5fbf73
#
_entry.id   28234becc3c44ae1e5b9f3337c5fbf73
#
_cell.length_a   1.000
_cell.length_b   1.000
_cell.length_c   1.000
_cell.angle_alpha   90.00
_cell.angle_beta   90.00
_cell.angle_gamma   90.00
#
_symmetry.space_group_name_H-M   'P 1'
#
loop_
_entity.id
_entity.type
_entity.pdbx_description
1 polymer ?
#
loop_
_entity_poly.entity_id
_entity_poly.type
_entity_poly.pdbx_seq_one_letter_code
_entity_poly.pdbx_strand_id
1 'polypeptide(L)'
;LLAKEDRVGAPLLLPQLERHFTDTCGIDTNLDLDAMIAEVVAGLDEEGLRATAIALEASGGERHIKRGARITAWLGEAPAARGRHIDRLIDALFTTDGRPLAERSLSNADIRNAFPGIVAVQQQAQDALLSVQAARAALRCWQLTAALYQVGTAFQAEYARLKAQRGLLDYDDLITLTNNMLADGEAAQWVAWKLDNGIRHMLLDEAQDTSPAQWRLLRRLSDEFFETAAGDDRPRTLFVVGDFKQSIYSFQGADPAVMGENRVDLRGRAAVH
;
A
#
# COMPACT_ATOMS: atom_id res chain seq x y z
N LEU A 1 4.30 0.39 3.96
CA LEU A 1 5.35 -0.04 3.02
C LEU A 1 6.69 0.60 3.39
N LEU A 2 6.78 1.93 3.50
CA LEU A 2 8.00 2.61 3.94
C LEU A 2 8.52 2.05 5.28
N ALA A 3 7.64 1.76 6.25
CA ALA A 3 8.01 1.19 7.54
C ALA A 3 8.46 -0.28 7.49
N LYS A 4 8.09 -1.05 6.46
CA LYS A 4 8.41 -2.49 6.38
C LYS A 4 9.78 -2.77 5.78
N GLU A 5 10.26 -1.94 4.86
CA GLU A 5 11.57 -2.12 4.24
C GLU A 5 12.69 -1.35 4.93
N ASP A 6 12.32 -0.34 5.72
CA ASP A 6 13.27 0.36 6.61
C ASP A 6 13.75 -0.53 7.77
N ARG A 7 13.46 -1.82 7.68
CA ARG A 7 14.05 -2.76 8.62
C ARG A 7 15.57 -2.72 8.59
N VAL A 8 16.22 -2.17 7.56
CA VAL A 8 17.71 -1.93 7.50
C VAL A 8 18.16 -1.12 6.27
N GLY A 9 17.34 -0.46 5.49
CA GLY A 9 17.77 0.03 4.18
C GLY A 9 17.42 1.47 3.87
N ALA A 10 18.07 1.99 2.86
CA ALA A 10 17.71 3.24 2.23
C ALA A 10 16.22 3.24 1.84
N PRO A 11 15.53 4.39 1.87
CA PRO A 11 14.14 4.48 1.41
C PRO A 11 14.01 3.91 0.01
N LEU A 12 12.90 3.18 -0.24
CA LEU A 12 12.60 2.67 -1.58
C LEU A 12 12.83 3.75 -2.62
N LEU A 13 13.49 3.44 -3.71
CA LEU A 13 13.55 4.36 -4.83
C LEU A 13 12.17 4.44 -5.49
N LEU A 14 11.79 5.61 -6.00
CA LEU A 14 10.49 5.82 -6.67
C LEU A 14 10.19 4.72 -7.73
N PRO A 15 11.16 4.24 -8.55
CA PRO A 15 10.93 3.13 -9.48
C PRO A 15 10.61 1.78 -8.83
N GLN A 16 11.07 1.55 -7.59
CA GLN A 16 10.73 0.33 -6.85
C GLN A 16 9.30 0.41 -6.32
N LEU A 17 8.90 1.58 -5.81
CA LEU A 17 7.54 1.85 -5.38
C LEU A 17 6.55 1.71 -6.56
N GLU A 18 6.92 2.22 -7.73
CA GLU A 18 6.14 2.12 -8.97
C GLU A 18 5.90 0.65 -9.37
N ARG A 19 6.96 -0.15 -9.42
CA ARG A 19 6.85 -1.59 -9.71
C ARG A 19 5.93 -2.29 -8.72
N HIS A 20 6.13 -2.05 -7.43
CA HIS A 20 5.29 -2.65 -6.39
C HIS A 20 3.82 -2.24 -6.55
N PHE A 21 3.56 -0.99 -6.92
CA PHE A 21 2.20 -0.50 -7.18
C PHE A 21 1.59 -1.20 -8.39
N THR A 22 2.33 -1.30 -9.50
CA THR A 22 1.92 -2.00 -10.73
C THR A 22 1.59 -3.47 -10.43
N ASP A 23 2.47 -4.17 -9.71
CA ASP A 23 2.28 -5.58 -9.34
C ASP A 23 1.04 -5.78 -8.45
N THR A 24 0.77 -4.82 -7.56
CA THR A 24 -0.34 -4.91 -6.61
C THR A 24 -1.68 -4.56 -7.23
N CYS A 25 -1.71 -3.51 -8.06
CA CYS A 25 -2.94 -2.96 -8.65
C CYS A 25 -3.24 -3.54 -10.04
N GLY A 26 -2.28 -4.21 -10.67
CA GLY A 26 -2.42 -4.77 -12.01
C GLY A 26 -2.57 -3.74 -13.13
N ILE A 27 -2.15 -2.48 -12.89
CA ILE A 27 -2.29 -1.37 -13.84
C ILE A 27 -0.92 -0.74 -14.09
N ASP A 28 -0.58 -0.55 -15.35
CA ASP A 28 0.59 0.22 -15.75
C ASP A 28 0.41 1.69 -15.36
N THR A 29 1.34 2.23 -14.60
CA THR A 29 1.36 3.62 -14.16
C THR A 29 1.53 4.62 -15.31
N ASN A 30 2.01 4.15 -16.46
CA ASN A 30 2.18 4.91 -17.70
C ASN A 30 1.02 4.70 -18.70
N LEU A 31 -0.07 4.06 -18.27
CA LEU A 31 -1.23 3.81 -19.12
C LEU A 31 -1.75 5.12 -19.71
N ASP A 32 -1.85 5.18 -21.05
CA ASP A 32 -2.57 6.24 -21.73
C ASP A 32 -4.08 6.04 -21.54
N LEU A 33 -4.61 6.74 -20.56
CA LEU A 33 -6.02 6.64 -20.18
C LEU A 33 -6.95 7.11 -21.32
N ASP A 34 -6.53 8.11 -22.09
CA ASP A 34 -7.36 8.64 -23.20
C ASP A 34 -7.42 7.64 -24.33
N ALA A 35 -6.32 6.98 -24.65
CA ALA A 35 -6.29 5.88 -25.62
C ALA A 35 -7.15 4.69 -25.16
N MET A 36 -7.03 4.27 -23.89
CA MET A 36 -7.88 3.22 -23.31
C MET A 36 -9.37 3.57 -23.40
N ILE A 37 -9.74 4.80 -23.04
CA ILE A 37 -11.13 5.26 -23.13
C ILE A 37 -11.62 5.24 -24.57
N ALA A 38 -10.79 5.66 -25.54
CA ALA A 38 -11.15 5.64 -26.96
C ALA A 38 -11.39 4.21 -27.44
N GLU A 39 -10.59 3.25 -27.04
CA GLU A 39 -10.77 1.83 -27.35
C GLU A 39 -12.07 1.28 -26.73
N VAL A 40 -12.33 1.57 -25.46
CA VAL A 40 -13.58 1.18 -24.80
C VAL A 40 -14.80 1.76 -25.52
N VAL A 41 -14.76 3.04 -25.87
CA VAL A 41 -15.84 3.70 -26.61
C VAL A 41 -16.08 3.06 -27.98
N ALA A 42 -15.01 2.71 -28.69
CA ALA A 42 -15.10 2.05 -29.99
C ALA A 42 -15.68 0.62 -29.92
N GLY A 43 -15.52 -0.05 -28.77
CA GLY A 43 -16.05 -1.40 -28.52
C GLY A 43 -17.50 -1.43 -28.01
N LEU A 44 -18.12 -0.28 -27.72
CA LEU A 44 -19.52 -0.23 -27.27
C LEU A 44 -20.50 -0.49 -28.42
N ASP A 45 -21.60 -1.20 -28.10
CA ASP A 45 -22.72 -1.39 -29.01
C ASP A 45 -23.53 -0.09 -29.16
N GLU A 46 -23.13 0.76 -30.10
CA GLU A 46 -23.76 2.05 -30.35
C GLU A 46 -25.25 1.90 -30.76
N GLU A 47 -25.57 0.89 -31.57
CA GLU A 47 -26.92 0.65 -32.05
C GLU A 47 -27.81 0.18 -30.89
N GLY A 48 -27.34 -0.76 -30.10
CA GLY A 48 -28.01 -1.22 -28.88
C GLY A 48 -28.21 -0.11 -27.84
N LEU A 49 -27.21 0.76 -27.64
CA LEU A 49 -27.30 1.92 -26.74
C LEU A 49 -28.35 2.93 -27.25
N ARG A 50 -28.44 3.14 -28.58
CA ARG A 50 -29.43 3.99 -29.19
C ARG A 50 -30.87 3.44 -29.01
N ALA A 51 -31.04 2.15 -29.26
CA ALA A 51 -32.31 1.45 -29.00
C ALA A 51 -32.66 1.50 -27.50
N THR A 52 -31.69 1.32 -26.62
CA THR A 52 -31.85 1.47 -25.17
C THR A 52 -32.34 2.87 -24.78
N ALA A 53 -31.74 3.92 -25.32
CA ALA A 53 -32.13 5.31 -25.03
C ALA A 53 -33.59 5.57 -25.42
N ILE A 54 -34.00 5.16 -26.65
CA ILE A 54 -35.34 5.31 -27.14
C ILE A 54 -36.34 4.57 -26.24
N ALA A 55 -36.07 3.32 -25.86
CA ALA A 55 -36.93 2.52 -25.01
C ALA A 55 -37.12 3.14 -23.60
N LEU A 56 -36.02 3.68 -23.04
CA LEU A 56 -36.04 4.35 -21.75
C LEU A 56 -36.85 5.66 -21.79
N GLU A 57 -36.71 6.46 -22.84
CA GLU A 57 -37.44 7.73 -23.01
C GLU A 57 -38.97 7.49 -23.23
N ALA A 58 -39.31 6.42 -23.94
CA ALA A 58 -40.71 6.03 -24.18
C ALA A 58 -41.40 5.45 -22.94
N SER A 59 -40.68 5.07 -21.91
CA SER A 59 -41.21 4.33 -20.73
C SER A 59 -42.09 5.14 -19.78
N GLY A 60 -42.14 6.47 -19.91
CA GLY A 60 -42.91 7.38 -19.07
C GLY A 60 -42.37 7.57 -17.64
N GLY A 61 -41.37 6.82 -17.20
CA GLY A 61 -40.79 6.95 -15.89
C GLY A 61 -39.70 8.03 -15.85
N GLU A 62 -39.85 9.05 -15.00
CA GLU A 62 -38.92 10.21 -14.94
C GLU A 62 -37.45 9.81 -14.86
N ARG A 63 -37.11 8.78 -14.07
CA ARG A 63 -35.72 8.28 -13.93
C ARG A 63 -35.22 7.64 -15.22
N HIS A 64 -36.06 6.88 -15.91
CA HIS A 64 -35.73 6.23 -17.18
C HIS A 64 -35.56 7.29 -18.28
N ILE A 65 -36.46 8.25 -18.35
CA ILE A 65 -36.38 9.37 -19.32
C ILE A 65 -35.07 10.13 -19.13
N LYS A 66 -34.70 10.50 -17.90
CA LYS A 66 -33.43 11.18 -17.62
C LYS A 66 -32.20 10.36 -18.03
N ARG A 67 -32.26 9.03 -17.88
CA ARG A 67 -31.17 8.14 -18.32
C ARG A 67 -31.11 8.03 -19.84
N GLY A 68 -32.25 7.80 -20.49
CA GLY A 68 -32.33 7.79 -21.94
C GLY A 68 -31.76 9.08 -22.53
N ALA A 69 -32.16 10.23 -22.02
CA ALA A 69 -31.66 11.53 -22.45
C ALA A 69 -30.13 11.69 -22.28
N ARG A 70 -29.53 11.15 -21.23
CA ARG A 70 -28.09 11.14 -21.05
C ARG A 70 -27.35 10.29 -22.09
N ILE A 71 -27.89 9.09 -22.38
CA ILE A 71 -27.35 8.20 -23.42
C ILE A 71 -27.49 8.87 -24.79
N THR A 72 -28.68 9.44 -25.11
CA THR A 72 -28.92 10.18 -26.35
C THR A 72 -27.96 11.36 -26.50
N ALA A 73 -27.77 12.15 -25.44
CA ALA A 73 -26.86 13.28 -25.45
C ALA A 73 -25.39 12.82 -25.69
N TRP A 74 -24.97 11.70 -25.09
CA TRP A 74 -23.62 11.14 -25.31
C TRP A 74 -23.49 10.61 -26.76
N LEU A 75 -24.47 9.91 -27.28
CA LEU A 75 -24.49 9.41 -28.65
C LEU A 75 -24.52 10.54 -29.70
N GLY A 76 -25.04 11.71 -29.33
CA GLY A 76 -25.09 12.90 -30.19
C GLY A 76 -23.73 13.60 -30.32
N GLU A 77 -22.76 13.28 -29.45
CA GLU A 77 -21.41 13.82 -29.56
C GLU A 77 -20.69 13.22 -30.79
N ALA A 78 -19.77 14.00 -31.38
CA ALA A 78 -18.89 13.49 -32.41
C ALA A 78 -18.08 12.29 -31.86
N PRO A 79 -17.89 11.19 -32.64
CA PRO A 79 -17.21 9.98 -32.14
C PRO A 79 -15.88 10.27 -31.43
N ALA A 80 -15.07 11.18 -31.95
CA ALA A 80 -13.80 11.59 -31.32
C ALA A 80 -13.96 12.39 -30.00
N ALA A 81 -15.15 12.90 -29.70
CA ALA A 81 -15.43 13.64 -28.47
C ALA A 81 -16.07 12.78 -27.38
N ARG A 82 -16.63 11.63 -27.72
CA ARG A 82 -17.35 10.75 -26.80
C ARG A 82 -16.50 10.28 -25.63
N GLY A 83 -15.23 10.02 -25.84
CA GLY A 83 -14.28 9.66 -24.78
C GLY A 83 -14.16 10.74 -23.71
N ARG A 84 -14.12 12.02 -24.10
CA ARG A 84 -14.06 13.15 -23.16
C ARG A 84 -15.33 13.32 -22.33
N HIS A 85 -16.48 12.89 -22.87
CA HIS A 85 -17.78 13.01 -22.24
C HIS A 85 -18.32 11.66 -21.74
N ILE A 86 -17.43 10.66 -21.54
CA ILE A 86 -17.80 9.30 -21.12
C ILE A 86 -18.56 9.29 -19.78
N ASP A 87 -18.33 10.30 -18.94
CA ASP A 87 -18.99 10.44 -17.64
C ASP A 87 -20.52 10.58 -17.78
N ARG A 88 -21.04 11.11 -18.90
CA ARG A 88 -22.49 11.13 -19.17
C ARG A 88 -23.08 9.72 -19.31
N LEU A 89 -22.33 8.80 -19.93
CA LEU A 89 -22.73 7.41 -20.06
C LEU A 89 -22.58 6.68 -18.72
N ILE A 90 -21.53 6.95 -17.97
CA ILE A 90 -21.36 6.46 -16.60
C ILE A 90 -22.52 6.89 -15.73
N ASP A 91 -22.90 8.18 -15.72
CA ASP A 91 -24.01 8.71 -14.94
C ASP A 91 -25.39 8.11 -15.33
N ALA A 92 -25.50 7.56 -16.54
CA ALA A 92 -26.71 6.87 -16.97
C ALA A 92 -26.81 5.42 -16.48
N LEU A 93 -25.65 4.73 -16.29
CA LEU A 93 -25.58 3.29 -16.05
C LEU A 93 -25.10 2.94 -14.64
N PHE A 94 -24.61 3.92 -13.87
CA PHE A 94 -24.07 3.72 -12.53
C PHE A 94 -24.81 4.55 -11.49
N THR A 95 -24.64 4.17 -10.24
CA THR A 95 -25.09 4.93 -9.07
C THR A 95 -24.12 6.09 -8.80
N THR A 96 -24.53 7.05 -7.97
CA THR A 96 -23.68 8.20 -7.57
C THR A 96 -22.41 7.80 -6.81
N ASP A 97 -22.40 6.60 -6.21
CA ASP A 97 -21.23 6.01 -5.54
C ASP A 97 -20.40 5.10 -6.47
N GLY A 98 -20.66 5.17 -7.78
CA GLY A 98 -19.87 4.51 -8.82
C GLY A 98 -20.12 3.01 -8.99
N ARG A 99 -21.20 2.46 -8.40
CA ARG A 99 -21.55 1.04 -8.58
C ARG A 99 -22.46 0.86 -9.81
N PRO A 100 -22.34 -0.26 -10.53
CA PRO A 100 -23.28 -0.57 -11.60
C PRO A 100 -24.71 -0.59 -11.08
N LEU A 101 -25.63 -0.01 -11.85
CA LEU A 101 -27.05 -0.11 -11.54
C LEU A 101 -27.54 -1.53 -11.72
N ALA A 102 -28.32 -2.04 -10.76
CA ALA A 102 -28.92 -3.35 -10.86
C ALA A 102 -29.94 -3.39 -12.01
N GLU A 103 -30.16 -4.56 -12.62
CA GLU A 103 -31.03 -4.80 -13.75
C GLU A 103 -32.43 -4.16 -13.57
N ARG A 104 -33.07 -4.36 -12.39
CA ARG A 104 -34.36 -3.77 -12.04
C ARG A 104 -34.37 -2.22 -12.02
N SER A 105 -33.21 -1.63 -11.88
CA SER A 105 -33.02 -0.17 -11.90
C SER A 105 -32.67 0.34 -13.29
N LEU A 106 -32.09 -0.51 -14.14
CA LEU A 106 -31.76 -0.19 -15.53
C LEU A 106 -33.01 -0.12 -16.40
N SER A 107 -33.96 -1.07 -16.22
CA SER A 107 -35.18 -1.16 -17.02
C SER A 107 -36.31 -1.81 -16.21
N ASN A 108 -37.56 -1.40 -16.48
CA ASN A 108 -38.76 -2.06 -15.92
C ASN A 108 -39.17 -3.25 -16.78
N ALA A 109 -40.20 -4.01 -16.36
CA ALA A 109 -40.68 -5.18 -17.08
C ALA A 109 -41.20 -4.83 -18.49
N ASP A 110 -41.91 -3.71 -18.63
CA ASP A 110 -42.49 -3.31 -19.90
C ASP A 110 -41.39 -2.98 -20.93
N ILE A 111 -40.35 -2.28 -20.50
CA ILE A 111 -39.20 -1.98 -21.35
C ILE A 111 -38.50 -3.27 -21.79
N ARG A 112 -38.29 -4.23 -20.87
CA ARG A 112 -37.66 -5.52 -21.19
C ARG A 112 -38.48 -6.37 -22.13
N ASN A 113 -39.81 -6.33 -22.02
CA ASN A 113 -40.71 -7.02 -22.94
C ASN A 113 -40.69 -6.39 -24.33
N ALA A 114 -40.65 -5.06 -24.41
CA ALA A 114 -40.56 -4.34 -25.65
C ALA A 114 -39.20 -4.47 -26.36
N PHE A 115 -38.13 -4.55 -25.57
CA PHE A 115 -36.73 -4.71 -26.06
C PHE A 115 -35.98 -5.75 -25.23
N PRO A 116 -36.10 -7.05 -25.54
CA PRO A 116 -35.51 -8.13 -24.75
C PRO A 116 -33.98 -8.05 -24.61
N GLY A 117 -33.26 -7.44 -25.58
CA GLY A 117 -31.82 -7.28 -25.57
C GLY A 117 -31.28 -6.15 -24.67
N ILE A 118 -32.15 -5.29 -24.13
CA ILE A 118 -31.75 -4.05 -23.43
C ILE A 118 -30.84 -4.31 -22.24
N VAL A 119 -31.08 -5.36 -21.47
CA VAL A 119 -30.28 -5.68 -20.27
C VAL A 119 -28.87 -6.09 -20.66
N ALA A 120 -28.74 -6.90 -21.71
CA ALA A 120 -27.40 -7.35 -22.19
C ALA A 120 -26.57 -6.17 -22.69
N VAL A 121 -27.15 -5.25 -23.45
CA VAL A 121 -26.49 -4.03 -23.93
C VAL A 121 -26.03 -3.16 -22.76
N GLN A 122 -26.91 -2.96 -21.77
CA GLN A 122 -26.56 -2.15 -20.59
C GLN A 122 -25.47 -2.80 -19.75
N GLN A 123 -25.52 -4.12 -19.55
CA GLN A 123 -24.49 -4.86 -18.79
C GLN A 123 -23.15 -4.85 -19.52
N GLN A 124 -23.14 -5.07 -20.83
CA GLN A 124 -21.91 -4.98 -21.64
C GLN A 124 -21.27 -3.57 -21.50
N ALA A 125 -22.08 -2.54 -21.59
CA ALA A 125 -21.58 -1.17 -21.40
C ALA A 125 -21.09 -0.92 -19.97
N GLN A 126 -21.78 -1.45 -18.95
CA GLN A 126 -21.33 -1.35 -17.56
C GLN A 126 -19.98 -2.04 -17.37
N ASP A 127 -19.80 -3.25 -17.87
CA ASP A 127 -18.55 -4.01 -17.73
C ASP A 127 -17.38 -3.28 -18.42
N ALA A 128 -17.60 -2.73 -19.60
CA ALA A 128 -16.60 -1.93 -20.30
C ALA A 128 -16.25 -0.63 -19.52
N LEU A 129 -17.24 0.05 -18.96
CA LEU A 129 -17.04 1.27 -18.19
C LEU A 129 -16.42 1.04 -16.81
N LEU A 130 -16.61 -0.15 -16.20
CA LEU A 130 -15.94 -0.54 -14.96
C LEU A 130 -14.43 -0.54 -15.13
N SER A 131 -13.92 -1.02 -16.26
CA SER A 131 -12.46 -1.01 -16.55
C SER A 131 -11.90 0.41 -16.57
N VAL A 132 -12.64 1.36 -17.17
CA VAL A 132 -12.26 2.78 -17.19
C VAL A 132 -12.26 3.38 -15.79
N GLN A 133 -13.27 3.10 -14.99
CA GLN A 133 -13.33 3.59 -13.60
C GLN A 133 -12.20 3.03 -12.75
N ALA A 134 -11.90 1.73 -12.87
CA ALA A 134 -10.81 1.08 -12.18
C ALA A 134 -9.45 1.69 -12.56
N ALA A 135 -9.21 1.90 -13.87
CA ALA A 135 -7.99 2.52 -14.36
C ALA A 135 -7.83 3.96 -13.86
N ARG A 136 -8.89 4.77 -13.92
CA ARG A 136 -8.90 6.15 -13.37
C ARG A 136 -8.57 6.18 -11.88
N ALA A 137 -9.20 5.29 -11.10
CA ALA A 137 -8.97 5.21 -9.66
C ALA A 137 -7.53 4.80 -9.33
N ALA A 138 -6.99 3.81 -10.02
CA ALA A 138 -5.63 3.33 -9.81
C ALA A 138 -4.59 4.37 -10.22
N LEU A 139 -4.73 5.01 -11.39
CA LEU A 139 -3.82 6.08 -11.81
C LEU A 139 -3.86 7.27 -10.86
N ARG A 140 -5.05 7.65 -10.37
CA ARG A 140 -5.18 8.70 -9.36
C ARG A 140 -4.51 8.32 -8.05
N CYS A 141 -4.69 7.09 -7.59
CA CYS A 141 -4.03 6.55 -6.41
C CYS A 141 -2.50 6.60 -6.57
N TRP A 142 -1.98 6.17 -7.72
CA TRP A 142 -0.55 6.26 -8.03
C TRP A 142 -0.04 7.69 -7.98
N GLN A 143 -0.70 8.63 -8.65
CA GLN A 143 -0.30 10.03 -8.67
C GLN A 143 -0.19 10.62 -7.26
N LEU A 144 -1.18 10.34 -6.41
CA LEU A 144 -1.18 10.79 -5.02
C LEU A 144 -0.09 10.11 -4.20
N THR A 145 0.13 8.81 -4.40
CA THR A 145 1.16 8.04 -3.72
C THR A 145 2.55 8.53 -4.10
N ALA A 146 2.81 8.73 -5.39
CA ALA A 146 4.09 9.26 -5.88
C ALA A 146 4.37 10.68 -5.36
N ALA A 147 3.35 11.55 -5.38
CA ALA A 147 3.49 12.90 -4.85
C ALA A 147 3.77 12.89 -3.33
N LEU A 148 3.04 12.07 -2.56
CA LEU A 148 3.28 11.94 -1.11
C LEU A 148 4.68 11.39 -0.82
N TYR A 149 5.13 10.41 -1.61
CA TYR A 149 6.47 9.87 -1.49
C TYR A 149 7.55 10.93 -1.74
N GLN A 150 7.41 11.73 -2.81
CA GLN A 150 8.35 12.80 -3.13
C GLN A 150 8.41 13.86 -2.02
N VAL A 151 7.25 14.29 -1.52
CA VAL A 151 7.19 15.24 -0.40
C VAL A 151 7.81 14.64 0.86
N GLY A 152 7.49 13.37 1.17
CA GLY A 152 8.02 12.67 2.35
C GLY A 152 9.54 12.53 2.30
N THR A 153 10.10 12.14 1.17
CA THR A 153 11.56 12.01 1.00
C THR A 153 12.27 13.36 1.09
N ALA A 154 11.71 14.40 0.48
CA ALA A 154 12.26 15.75 0.59
C ALA A 154 12.21 16.27 2.05
N PHE A 155 11.11 16.01 2.75
CA PHE A 155 10.98 16.35 4.17
C PHE A 155 12.02 15.62 5.03
N GLN A 156 12.19 14.31 4.84
CA GLN A 156 13.18 13.51 5.58
C GLN A 156 14.60 14.02 5.33
N ALA A 157 14.95 14.33 4.08
CA ALA A 157 16.26 14.88 3.74
C ALA A 157 16.52 16.22 4.43
N GLU A 158 15.53 17.13 4.40
CA GLU A 158 15.65 18.44 5.04
C GLU A 158 15.70 18.33 6.57
N TYR A 159 14.90 17.45 7.16
CA TYR A 159 14.92 17.17 8.59
C TYR A 159 16.31 16.66 9.04
N ALA A 160 16.87 15.68 8.33
CA ALA A 160 18.20 15.17 8.60
C ALA A 160 19.27 16.26 8.45
N ARG A 161 19.19 17.12 7.41
CA ARG A 161 20.08 18.25 7.20
C ARG A 161 20.04 19.24 8.36
N LEU A 162 18.84 19.60 8.83
CA LEU A 162 18.65 20.52 9.95
C LEU A 162 19.17 19.95 11.27
N LYS A 163 18.95 18.67 11.54
CA LYS A 163 19.52 17.97 12.70
C LYS A 163 21.06 18.03 12.67
N ALA A 164 21.65 17.66 11.53
CA ALA A 164 23.11 17.68 11.38
C ALA A 164 23.70 19.09 11.58
N GLN A 165 23.08 20.14 11.00
CA GLN A 165 23.53 21.52 11.18
C GLN A 165 23.49 22.00 12.65
N ARG A 166 22.54 21.50 13.42
CA ARG A 166 22.35 21.88 14.84
C ARG A 166 23.06 20.95 15.81
N GLY A 167 23.69 19.88 15.34
CA GLY A 167 24.28 18.85 16.20
C GLY A 167 23.25 18.11 17.06
N LEU A 168 22.00 17.97 16.57
CA LEU A 168 20.90 17.32 17.27
C LEU A 168 20.71 15.89 16.78
N LEU A 169 20.37 15.01 17.70
CA LEU A 169 19.99 13.61 17.46
C LEU A 169 18.64 13.36 18.09
N ASP A 170 17.79 12.60 17.39
CA ASP A 170 16.59 12.01 17.99
C ASP A 170 16.85 10.56 18.44
N TYR A 171 15.85 9.91 19.03
CA TYR A 171 16.02 8.54 19.55
C TYR A 171 16.32 7.52 18.44
N ASP A 172 15.76 7.69 17.26
CA ASP A 172 16.02 6.79 16.13
C ASP A 172 17.44 6.96 15.59
N ASP A 173 17.97 8.19 15.59
CA ASP A 173 19.38 8.43 15.28
C ASP A 173 20.30 7.72 16.25
N LEU A 174 20.01 7.76 17.56
CA LEU A 174 20.84 7.08 18.56
C LEU A 174 20.90 5.57 18.31
N ILE A 175 19.77 4.96 18.03
CA ILE A 175 19.69 3.52 17.72
C ILE A 175 20.43 3.21 16.43
N THR A 176 20.21 4.01 15.37
CA THR A 176 20.82 3.81 14.06
C THR A 176 22.34 4.00 14.11
N LEU A 177 22.82 5.07 14.71
CA LEU A 177 24.25 5.35 14.85
C LEU A 177 24.95 4.29 15.70
N THR A 178 24.31 3.83 16.78
CA THR A 178 24.88 2.76 17.61
C THR A 178 24.93 1.44 16.85
N ASN A 179 23.86 1.10 16.09
CA ASN A 179 23.89 -0.07 15.22
C ASN A 179 25.01 0.01 14.17
N ASN A 180 25.19 1.16 13.54
CA ASN A 180 26.25 1.36 12.56
C ASN A 180 27.65 1.28 13.19
N MET A 181 27.83 1.85 14.37
CA MET A 181 29.09 1.78 15.12
C MET A 181 29.46 0.34 15.50
N LEU A 182 28.46 -0.49 15.81
CA LEU A 182 28.65 -1.91 16.17
C LEU A 182 28.60 -2.85 14.95
N ALA A 183 28.41 -2.32 13.72
CA ALA A 183 28.26 -3.18 12.54
C ALA A 183 29.60 -3.75 12.07
N ASP A 184 30.61 -2.91 11.92
CA ASP A 184 31.88 -3.27 11.31
C ASP A 184 33.01 -2.34 11.75
N GLY A 185 34.22 -2.90 11.76
CA GLY A 185 35.48 -2.16 11.93
C GLY A 185 36.12 -2.22 13.32
N GLU A 186 37.29 -1.59 13.45
CA GLU A 186 38.07 -1.57 14.69
C GLU A 186 37.33 -0.94 15.87
N ALA A 187 36.48 0.07 15.61
CA ALA A 187 35.67 0.70 16.62
C ALA A 187 34.63 -0.26 17.22
N ALA A 188 34.02 -1.09 16.38
CA ALA A 188 33.06 -2.10 16.82
C ALA A 188 33.75 -3.14 17.74
N GLN A 189 34.90 -3.64 17.33
CA GLN A 189 35.67 -4.60 18.12
C GLN A 189 36.12 -4.01 19.47
N TRP A 190 36.58 -2.76 19.48
CA TRP A 190 36.94 -2.09 20.71
C TRP A 190 35.78 -1.88 21.67
N VAL A 191 34.63 -1.45 21.15
CA VAL A 191 33.41 -1.25 21.95
C VAL A 191 32.92 -2.60 22.48
N ALA A 192 32.87 -3.63 21.63
CA ALA A 192 32.49 -4.98 22.02
C ALA A 192 33.36 -5.51 23.12
N TRP A 193 34.71 -5.40 22.98
CA TRP A 193 35.66 -5.77 24.01
C TRP A 193 35.49 -5.01 25.34
N LYS A 194 35.19 -3.70 25.26
CA LYS A 194 34.96 -2.87 26.45
C LYS A 194 33.65 -3.24 27.16
N LEU A 195 32.60 -3.55 26.41
CA LEU A 195 31.30 -3.99 26.95
C LEU A 195 31.39 -5.42 27.51
N ASP A 196 32.14 -6.30 26.85
CA ASP A 196 32.33 -7.70 27.27
C ASP A 196 32.94 -7.81 28.67
N ASN A 197 33.82 -6.89 29.04
CA ASN A 197 34.36 -6.81 30.37
C ASN A 197 33.43 -6.20 31.44
N GLY A 198 32.30 -5.59 31.00
CA GLY A 198 31.36 -4.86 31.88
C GLY A 198 30.01 -5.47 32.00
N ILE A 199 29.45 -6.02 30.93
CA ILE A 199 28.08 -6.52 30.89
C ILE A 199 28.07 -8.05 30.90
N ARG A 200 27.47 -8.63 31.94
CA ARG A 200 27.33 -10.09 32.08
C ARG A 200 25.91 -10.58 32.03
N HIS A 201 25.00 -9.71 32.40
CA HIS A 201 23.59 -10.05 32.49
C HIS A 201 22.79 -8.97 31.75
N MET A 202 21.98 -9.37 30.80
CA MET A 202 21.05 -8.49 30.10
C MET A 202 19.61 -8.89 30.43
N LEU A 203 18.80 -7.91 30.74
CA LEU A 203 17.37 -8.05 30.95
C LEU A 203 16.65 -7.17 29.93
N LEU A 204 15.83 -7.78 29.10
CA LEU A 204 14.91 -7.09 28.21
C LEU A 204 13.49 -7.33 28.70
N ASP A 205 12.84 -6.28 29.13
CA ASP A 205 11.44 -6.27 29.50
C ASP A 205 10.60 -5.70 28.36
N GLU A 206 9.31 -6.06 28.30
CA GLU A 206 8.36 -5.63 27.28
C GLU A 206 8.88 -5.88 25.84
N ALA A 207 9.46 -7.06 25.63
CA ALA A 207 10.15 -7.41 24.39
C ALA A 207 9.25 -7.32 23.13
N GLN A 208 7.91 -7.45 23.29
CA GLN A 208 6.95 -7.28 22.21
C GLN A 208 6.86 -5.84 21.67
N ASP A 209 7.31 -4.85 22.45
CA ASP A 209 7.30 -3.44 22.08
C ASP A 209 8.66 -2.95 21.55
N THR A 210 9.60 -3.87 21.42
CA THR A 210 10.95 -3.60 20.90
C THR A 210 10.95 -3.58 19.37
N SER A 211 11.50 -2.52 18.78
CA SER A 211 11.62 -2.39 17.32
C SER A 211 12.67 -3.33 16.73
N PRO A 212 12.60 -3.67 15.43
CA PRO A 212 13.62 -4.47 14.76
C PRO A 212 15.05 -3.88 14.87
N ALA A 213 15.16 -2.55 14.87
CA ALA A 213 16.45 -1.87 15.02
C ALA A 213 17.04 -2.04 16.43
N GLN A 214 16.20 -1.97 17.46
CA GLN A 214 16.59 -2.23 18.84
C GLN A 214 16.94 -3.71 19.05
N TRP A 215 16.21 -4.64 18.44
CA TRP A 215 16.55 -6.06 18.45
C TRP A 215 17.92 -6.33 17.81
N ARG A 216 18.22 -5.67 16.67
CA ARG A 216 19.56 -5.80 16.07
C ARG A 216 20.67 -5.33 17.01
N LEU A 217 20.46 -4.22 17.70
CA LEU A 217 21.40 -3.72 18.69
C LEU A 217 21.63 -4.73 19.83
N LEU A 218 20.52 -5.24 20.40
CA LEU A 218 20.57 -6.24 21.46
C LEU A 218 21.30 -7.51 21.03
N ARG A 219 21.05 -8.00 19.81
CA ARG A 219 21.74 -9.17 19.26
C ARG A 219 23.23 -8.94 19.16
N ARG A 220 23.68 -7.82 18.59
CA ARG A 220 25.10 -7.49 18.49
C ARG A 220 25.78 -7.42 19.85
N LEU A 221 25.11 -6.85 20.84
CA LEU A 221 25.63 -6.78 22.19
C LEU A 221 25.68 -8.15 22.89
N SER A 222 24.76 -9.05 22.54
CA SER A 222 24.66 -10.40 23.14
C SER A 222 25.41 -11.48 22.36
N ASP A 223 25.83 -11.23 21.13
CA ASP A 223 26.48 -12.24 20.29
C ASP A 223 27.72 -12.83 20.97
N GLU A 224 28.53 -11.98 21.64
CA GLU A 224 29.69 -12.43 22.39
C GLU A 224 29.32 -13.29 23.63
N PHE A 225 28.08 -13.21 24.13
CA PHE A 225 27.64 -14.08 25.23
C PHE A 225 27.59 -15.55 24.81
N PHE A 226 27.41 -15.80 23.53
CA PHE A 226 27.31 -17.15 22.95
C PHE A 226 28.63 -17.63 22.34
N GLU A 227 29.56 -16.71 22.10
CA GLU A 227 30.93 -17.03 21.64
C GLU A 227 31.84 -17.22 22.85
N THR A 228 31.59 -18.28 23.64
CA THR A 228 32.37 -18.53 24.87
C THR A 228 33.84 -18.75 24.54
N ALA A 229 34.66 -17.80 24.91
CA ALA A 229 36.10 -18.04 24.97
C ALA A 229 36.38 -19.18 25.96
N ALA A 230 37.03 -20.24 25.51
CA ALA A 230 37.44 -21.34 26.36
C ALA A 230 38.27 -20.77 27.53
N GLY A 231 37.67 -20.75 28.74
CA GLY A 231 38.34 -20.30 29.96
C GLY A 231 37.62 -19.29 30.84
N ASP A 232 36.47 -18.75 30.46
CA ASP A 232 35.67 -17.90 31.37
C ASP A 232 34.52 -18.71 31.97
N ASP A 233 34.71 -19.22 33.19
CA ASP A 233 33.71 -20.02 33.94
C ASP A 233 32.57 -19.19 34.53
N ARG A 234 32.50 -17.88 34.27
CA ARG A 234 31.51 -16.99 34.84
C ARG A 234 30.26 -16.95 33.95
N PRO A 235 29.07 -17.23 34.49
CA PRO A 235 27.83 -17.28 33.67
C PRO A 235 27.50 -15.91 33.09
N ARG A 236 27.11 -15.89 31.81
CA ARG A 236 26.46 -14.78 31.13
C ARG A 236 25.02 -15.13 30.86
N THR A 237 24.11 -14.22 31.06
CA THR A 237 22.67 -14.49 30.89
C THR A 237 21.99 -13.40 30.09
N LEU A 238 21.08 -13.82 29.24
CA LEU A 238 20.11 -12.96 28.57
C LEU A 238 18.72 -13.38 29.01
N PHE A 239 18.01 -12.49 29.67
CA PHE A 239 16.64 -12.72 30.13
C PHE A 239 15.70 -11.82 29.35
N VAL A 240 14.72 -12.41 28.64
CA VAL A 240 13.78 -11.69 27.78
C VAL A 240 12.37 -11.99 28.23
N VAL A 241 11.61 -10.96 28.56
CA VAL A 241 10.22 -11.03 28.98
C VAL A 241 9.34 -10.24 28.00
N GLY A 242 8.19 -10.80 27.65
CA GLY A 242 7.22 -10.14 26.79
C GLY A 242 6.01 -11.04 26.49
N ASP A 243 4.89 -10.41 26.18
CA ASP A 243 3.66 -11.07 25.76
C ASP A 243 3.20 -10.51 24.39
N PHE A 244 3.19 -11.34 23.35
CA PHE A 244 2.75 -10.98 22.00
C PHE A 244 1.36 -10.34 21.94
N LYS A 245 0.49 -10.69 22.88
CA LYS A 245 -0.89 -10.21 22.93
C LYS A 245 -1.01 -8.80 23.51
N GLN A 246 0.04 -8.33 24.17
CA GLN A 246 0.06 -6.99 24.80
C GLN A 246 0.75 -5.92 23.94
N SER A 247 1.25 -6.28 22.76
CA SER A 247 1.88 -5.31 21.85
C SER A 247 0.86 -4.30 21.35
N ILE A 248 1.08 -3.02 21.68
CA ILE A 248 0.25 -1.88 21.26
C ILE A 248 1.07 -0.80 20.55
N TYR A 249 2.39 -0.94 20.44
CA TYR A 249 3.31 0.07 19.89
C TYR A 249 3.74 -0.20 18.44
N SER A 250 2.94 -0.92 17.66
CA SER A 250 3.22 -1.16 16.23
C SER A 250 3.36 0.13 15.43
N PHE A 251 2.64 1.20 15.82
CA PHE A 251 2.75 2.53 15.23
C PHE A 251 4.08 3.24 15.52
N GLN A 252 4.83 2.81 16.54
CA GLN A 252 6.19 3.26 16.86
C GLN A 252 7.26 2.30 16.33
N GLY A 253 6.89 1.39 15.43
CA GLY A 253 7.81 0.46 14.78
C GLY A 253 8.09 -0.83 15.57
N ALA A 254 7.37 -1.10 16.67
CA ALA A 254 7.40 -2.41 17.33
C ALA A 254 6.81 -3.48 16.39
N ASP A 255 7.49 -4.63 16.29
CA ASP A 255 7.04 -5.77 15.49
C ASP A 255 7.10 -7.05 16.33
N PRO A 256 5.95 -7.53 16.83
CA PRO A 256 5.90 -8.75 17.64
C PRO A 256 6.42 -10.00 16.91
N ALA A 257 6.37 -10.03 15.57
CA ALA A 257 6.90 -11.14 14.79
C ALA A 257 8.42 -11.29 15.00
N VAL A 258 9.14 -10.16 15.09
CA VAL A 258 10.59 -10.13 15.33
C VAL A 258 10.95 -10.72 16.70
N MET A 259 10.12 -10.51 17.72
CA MET A 259 10.28 -11.18 19.01
C MET A 259 10.19 -12.72 18.85
N GLY A 260 9.23 -13.21 18.04
CA GLY A 260 9.10 -14.64 17.74
C GLY A 260 10.32 -15.22 17.04
N GLU A 261 10.83 -14.53 16.02
CA GLU A 261 12.03 -14.93 15.29
C GLU A 261 13.26 -14.97 16.20
N ASN A 262 13.46 -13.95 17.03
CA ASN A 262 14.56 -13.88 17.98
C ASN A 262 14.45 -14.97 19.06
N ARG A 263 13.23 -15.31 19.51
CA ARG A 263 13.03 -16.43 20.45
C ARG A 263 13.48 -17.76 19.87
N VAL A 264 13.22 -18.01 18.58
CA VAL A 264 13.65 -19.24 17.90
C VAL A 264 15.18 -19.27 17.77
N ASP A 265 15.79 -18.16 17.35
CA ASP A 265 17.24 -18.06 17.21
C ASP A 265 17.96 -18.25 18.56
N LEU A 266 17.53 -17.57 19.60
CA LEU A 266 18.11 -17.67 20.93
C LEU A 266 17.98 -19.09 21.51
N ARG A 267 16.89 -19.79 21.25
CA ARG A 267 16.74 -21.22 21.66
C ARG A 267 17.73 -22.14 20.98
N GLY A 268 18.16 -21.82 19.77
CA GLY A 268 19.18 -22.58 19.06
C GLY A 268 20.60 -22.34 19.57
N ARG A 269 20.83 -21.22 20.24
CA ARG A 269 22.17 -20.76 20.65
C ARG A 269 22.46 -20.87 22.16
N ALA A 270 21.43 -20.96 22.98
CA ALA A 270 21.56 -20.97 24.44
C ALA A 270 20.79 -22.13 25.07
N ALA A 271 21.20 -22.54 26.27
CA ALA A 271 20.37 -23.37 27.13
C ALA A 271 19.18 -22.51 27.63
N VAL A 272 17.99 -22.83 27.17
CA VAL A 272 16.76 -22.13 27.56
C VAL A 272 16.14 -22.85 28.75
N HIS A 273 16.02 -22.17 29.86
CA HIS A 273 15.38 -22.65 31.08
C HIS A 273 13.96 -22.10 31.21
#